data_f1fca1414435599f048c6349f0b96173
#
_entry.id   f1fca1414435599f048c6349f0b96173
#
_cell.length_a   1.000
_cell.length_b   1.000
_cell.length_c   1.000
_cell.angle_alpha   90.00
_cell.angle_beta   90.00
_cell.angle_gamma   90.00
#
_symmetry.space_group_name_H-M   'P 1'
#
loop_
_entity.id
_entity.type
_entity.pdbx_description
1 polymer ?
#
loop_
_entity_poly.entity_id
_entity_poly.type
_entity_poly.pdbx_seq_one_letter_code
_entity_poly.pdbx_strand_id
1 'polypeptide(L)'
;MYIFPNKAEVTQISLTGARLIVLLGALISGPRDLTEMNNLLTECGLVDKNYSSDTIRIALSTLKALGCEMSRPCKSNGFKYKLLTYPFSLKIEDGEILSLKTIYSNLTKDASYRKALAFHKLFNTLSKHITDEKVVEKLYDITGFKKYKKEIFETVLDQLGKHNSIELIYLSPTNKSKVHTIIFGDLFLKNNKLYIQGTDVEMNKPITLNLLRVEKINSVTETKQPFVSEACNVTYVLRNKEYHKLPDGHSIKDLKKDSVTIEAEFTNPFFAVQYLLSLGADCTVIEPLEIRNEIIDKLTELRKVYE
;
A
#
# COMPACT_ATOMS: atom_id res chain seq x y z
N MET A 1 20.31 -4.34 -0.40
CA MET A 1 21.63 -5.01 -0.46
C MET A 1 22.55 -4.08 -1.23
N TYR A 2 23.54 -3.48 -0.57
CA TYR A 2 24.53 -2.64 -1.26
C TYR A 2 25.57 -3.59 -1.86
N ILE A 3 25.61 -3.67 -3.19
CA ILE A 3 26.64 -4.43 -3.91
C ILE A 3 27.81 -3.48 -4.09
N PHE A 4 28.86 -3.67 -3.27
CA PHE A 4 30.14 -3.03 -3.54
C PHE A 4 30.90 -3.84 -4.62
N PRO A 5 31.60 -3.18 -5.55
CA PRO A 5 32.37 -3.86 -6.58
C PRO A 5 33.46 -4.73 -5.93
N ASN A 6 33.87 -5.80 -6.63
CA ASN A 6 34.88 -6.74 -6.17
C ASN A 6 36.19 -6.04 -5.79
N LYS A 7 36.91 -6.61 -4.84
CA LYS A 7 38.19 -6.09 -4.27
C LYS A 7 39.20 -5.55 -5.31
N ALA A 8 39.18 -6.06 -6.52
CA ALA A 8 40.07 -5.62 -7.62
C ALA A 8 39.71 -4.27 -8.23
N GLU A 9 38.43 -3.84 -8.10
CA GLU A 9 37.93 -2.56 -8.66
C GLU A 9 37.97 -1.39 -7.65
N VAL A 10 38.27 -1.71 -6.38
CA VAL A 10 38.24 -0.75 -5.25
C VAL A 10 39.52 0.09 -5.16
N THR A 11 40.52 -0.12 -6.02
CA THR A 11 41.81 0.60 -5.99
C THR A 11 41.70 2.13 -6.18
N GLN A 12 40.56 2.63 -6.63
CA GLN A 12 40.30 4.06 -6.79
C GLN A 12 39.37 4.67 -5.74
N ILE A 13 38.78 3.87 -4.83
CA ILE A 13 37.85 4.35 -3.80
C ILE A 13 38.57 4.43 -2.46
N SER A 14 38.48 5.57 -1.76
CA SER A 14 38.95 5.68 -0.40
C SER A 14 38.21 4.69 0.51
N LEU A 15 38.91 3.71 1.09
CA LEU A 15 38.33 2.76 2.05
C LEU A 15 37.67 3.46 3.23
N THR A 16 38.24 4.56 3.70
CA THR A 16 37.65 5.39 4.76
C THR A 16 36.32 5.99 4.31
N GLY A 17 36.26 6.56 3.09
CA GLY A 17 35.02 7.08 2.52
C GLY A 17 33.96 5.99 2.35
N ALA A 18 34.33 4.83 1.84
CA ALA A 18 33.40 3.71 1.68
C ALA A 18 32.83 3.24 3.04
N ARG A 19 33.66 3.14 4.09
CA ARG A 19 33.22 2.81 5.46
C ARG A 19 32.22 3.82 6.01
N LEU A 20 32.49 5.12 5.82
CA LEU A 20 31.58 6.18 6.29
C LEU A 20 30.21 6.10 5.60
N ILE A 21 30.18 5.88 4.28
CA ILE A 21 28.93 5.74 3.51
C ILE A 21 28.12 4.52 3.98
N VAL A 22 28.78 3.37 4.19
CA VAL A 22 28.13 2.15 4.68
C VAL A 22 27.55 2.34 6.07
N LEU A 23 28.32 2.95 6.98
CA LEU A 23 27.85 3.24 8.34
C LEU A 23 26.71 4.23 8.37
N LEU A 24 26.77 5.28 7.55
CA LEU A 24 25.66 6.23 7.41
C LEU A 24 24.40 5.54 6.89
N GLY A 25 24.52 4.73 5.84
CA GLY A 25 23.38 3.96 5.30
C GLY A 25 22.79 2.99 6.32
N ALA A 26 23.62 2.34 7.13
CA ALA A 26 23.17 1.46 8.20
C ALA A 26 22.38 2.23 9.29
N LEU A 27 22.86 3.40 9.67
CA LEU A 27 22.22 4.26 10.67
C LEU A 27 20.92 4.92 10.17
N ILE A 28 20.85 5.25 8.88
CA ILE A 28 19.60 5.69 8.23
C ILE A 28 18.55 4.57 8.26
N SER A 29 18.99 3.32 8.09
CA SER A 29 18.09 2.15 8.10
C SER A 29 17.58 1.78 9.50
N GLY A 30 18.21 2.29 10.56
CA GLY A 30 17.79 2.10 11.95
C GLY A 30 18.93 2.13 12.96
N PRO A 31 18.58 2.10 14.27
CA PRO A 31 19.60 2.08 15.34
C PRO A 31 20.51 0.86 15.26
N ARG A 32 21.82 1.07 15.48
CA ARG A 32 22.84 0.01 15.43
C ARG A 32 23.80 0.09 16.62
N ASP A 33 24.24 -1.08 17.10
CA ASP A 33 25.38 -1.17 18.01
C ASP A 33 26.70 -1.31 17.27
N LEU A 34 27.82 -1.29 18.00
CA LEU A 34 29.15 -1.39 17.41
C LEU A 34 29.41 -2.76 16.77
N THR A 35 28.83 -3.82 17.31
CA THR A 35 28.98 -5.19 16.80
C THR A 35 28.25 -5.35 15.47
N GLU A 36 27.00 -4.88 15.39
CA GLU A 36 26.21 -4.89 14.15
C GLU A 36 26.90 -4.07 13.05
N MET A 37 27.51 -2.93 13.39
CA MET A 37 28.26 -2.09 12.45
C MET A 37 29.54 -2.78 11.96
N ASN A 38 30.27 -3.47 12.86
CA ASN A 38 31.47 -4.20 12.50
C ASN A 38 31.15 -5.37 11.56
N ASN A 39 30.11 -6.15 11.89
CA ASN A 39 29.68 -7.25 11.05
C ASN A 39 29.31 -6.77 9.64
N LEU A 40 28.55 -5.67 9.54
CA LEU A 40 28.18 -5.10 8.25
C LEU A 40 29.40 -4.66 7.43
N LEU A 41 30.38 -4.00 8.05
CA LEU A 41 31.62 -3.60 7.37
C LEU A 41 32.43 -4.81 6.92
N THR A 42 32.43 -5.90 7.70
CA THR A 42 33.11 -7.17 7.36
C THR A 42 32.40 -7.85 6.18
N GLU A 43 31.07 -7.92 6.21
CA GLU A 43 30.25 -8.47 5.12
C GLU A 43 30.46 -7.70 3.79
N CYS A 44 30.65 -6.39 3.88
CA CYS A 44 30.97 -5.55 2.72
C CYS A 44 32.46 -5.66 2.28
N GLY A 45 33.29 -6.43 2.97
CA GLY A 45 34.70 -6.57 2.66
C GLY A 45 35.55 -5.30 2.89
N LEU A 46 35.02 -4.36 3.69
CA LEU A 46 35.67 -3.08 3.97
C LEU A 46 36.60 -3.11 5.20
N VAL A 47 36.50 -4.15 6.00
CA VAL A 47 37.32 -4.38 7.18
C VAL A 47 37.60 -5.88 7.36
N ASP A 48 38.71 -6.21 8.06
CA ASP A 48 39.00 -7.56 8.44
C ASP A 48 38.25 -7.95 9.74
N LYS A 49 38.13 -9.27 10.03
CA LYS A 49 37.36 -9.80 11.16
C LYS A 49 37.78 -9.23 12.55
N ASN A 50 38.98 -8.73 12.67
CA ASN A 50 39.52 -8.17 13.90
C ASN A 50 39.50 -6.62 13.94
N TYR A 51 38.58 -6.00 13.28
CA TYR A 51 38.50 -4.55 13.25
C TYR A 51 38.12 -3.98 14.63
N SER A 52 38.94 -3.03 15.11
CA SER A 52 38.78 -2.46 16.44
C SER A 52 37.47 -1.61 16.51
N SER A 53 36.74 -1.75 17.64
CA SER A 53 35.58 -0.89 17.95
C SER A 53 35.97 0.59 18.00
N ASP A 54 37.21 0.93 18.28
CA ASP A 54 37.70 2.32 18.32
C ASP A 54 37.74 2.92 16.92
N THR A 55 38.08 2.13 15.92
CA THR A 55 38.05 2.62 14.52
C THR A 55 36.62 2.93 14.06
N ILE A 56 35.63 2.14 14.50
CA ILE A 56 34.21 2.47 14.25
C ILE A 56 33.82 3.76 14.98
N ARG A 57 34.27 3.96 16.23
CA ARG A 57 34.03 5.20 16.98
C ARG A 57 34.66 6.40 16.30
N ILE A 58 35.86 6.27 15.72
CA ILE A 58 36.50 7.34 14.92
C ILE A 58 35.63 7.65 13.69
N ALA A 59 35.15 6.63 12.98
CA ALA A 59 34.24 6.83 11.84
C ALA A 59 32.93 7.54 12.24
N LEU A 60 32.33 7.14 13.38
CA LEU A 60 31.15 7.83 13.93
C LEU A 60 31.43 9.28 14.32
N SER A 61 32.63 9.54 14.87
CA SER A 61 33.07 10.92 15.18
C SER A 61 33.26 11.74 13.92
N THR A 62 33.77 11.14 12.84
CA THR A 62 33.88 11.79 11.52
C THR A 62 32.49 12.11 10.96
N LEU A 63 31.52 11.20 11.05
CA LEU A 63 30.13 11.48 10.65
C LEU A 63 29.54 12.65 11.46
N LYS A 64 29.84 12.73 12.76
CA LYS A 64 29.42 13.90 13.59
C LYS A 64 30.05 15.19 13.12
N ALA A 65 31.34 15.19 12.82
CA ALA A 65 32.05 16.35 12.29
C ALA A 65 31.50 16.79 10.92
N LEU A 66 30.93 15.85 10.13
CA LEU A 66 30.25 16.13 8.87
C LEU A 66 28.79 16.59 9.06
N GLY A 67 28.32 16.80 10.28
CA GLY A 67 26.98 17.33 10.57
C GLY A 67 25.92 16.27 10.90
N CYS A 68 26.31 15.01 11.14
CA CYS A 68 25.36 14.02 11.64
C CYS A 68 25.20 14.14 13.17
N GLU A 69 23.97 14.21 13.64
CA GLU A 69 23.67 14.13 15.07
C GLU A 69 23.24 12.68 15.41
N MET A 70 23.79 12.16 16.49
CA MET A 70 23.52 10.78 16.93
C MET A 70 23.28 10.73 18.43
N SER A 71 22.30 9.92 18.87
CA SER A 71 22.12 9.64 20.29
C SER A 71 23.29 8.82 20.83
N ARG A 72 23.62 9.05 22.11
CA ARG A 72 24.60 8.19 22.79
C ARG A 72 23.98 6.82 23.13
N PRO A 73 24.75 5.72 23.03
CA PRO A 73 24.30 4.42 23.50
C PRO A 73 24.01 4.46 25.00
N CYS A 74 22.81 4.03 25.40
CA CYS A 74 22.39 3.95 26.80
C CYS A 74 21.42 2.76 27.00
N LYS A 75 21.09 2.46 28.25
CA LYS A 75 20.15 1.36 28.54
C LYS A 75 18.79 1.53 27.88
N SER A 76 18.28 2.76 27.83
CA SER A 76 16.95 3.06 27.26
C SER A 76 16.85 2.86 25.75
N ASN A 77 17.99 2.85 25.02
CA ASN A 77 18.05 2.59 23.57
C ASN A 77 18.76 1.27 23.24
N GLY A 78 18.91 0.35 24.20
CA GLY A 78 19.55 -0.94 24.01
C GLY A 78 21.03 -0.84 23.64
N PHE A 79 21.73 0.19 24.12
CA PHE A 79 23.13 0.49 23.81
C PHE A 79 23.42 0.72 22.32
N LYS A 80 22.40 1.15 21.54
CA LYS A 80 22.54 1.43 20.11
C LYS A 80 22.72 2.92 19.83
N TYR A 81 23.45 3.22 18.76
CA TYR A 81 23.49 4.55 18.16
C TYR A 81 22.29 4.75 17.30
N LYS A 82 21.51 5.82 17.50
CA LYS A 82 20.40 6.25 16.65
C LYS A 82 20.79 7.55 15.97
N LEU A 83 20.65 7.60 14.65
CA LEU A 83 20.82 8.83 13.87
C LEU A 83 19.62 9.75 14.15
N LEU A 84 19.87 10.98 14.57
CA LEU A 84 18.85 11.98 14.88
C LEU A 84 18.65 12.93 13.69
N THR A 85 19.76 13.38 13.10
CA THR A 85 19.76 14.22 11.89
C THR A 85 21.04 14.02 11.11
N TYR A 86 21.03 14.36 9.82
CA TYR A 86 22.19 14.29 8.95
C TYR A 86 22.05 15.32 7.81
N PRO A 87 23.16 15.74 7.18
CA PRO A 87 23.16 16.85 6.20
C PRO A 87 22.25 16.67 4.99
N PHE A 88 21.93 15.40 4.64
CA PHE A 88 21.09 15.04 3.49
C PHE A 88 19.67 14.64 3.90
N SER A 89 19.24 14.97 5.14
CA SER A 89 17.86 14.69 5.57
C SER A 89 16.88 15.57 4.79
N LEU A 90 15.76 14.96 4.41
CA LEU A 90 14.66 15.70 3.78
C LEU A 90 13.89 16.48 4.85
N LYS A 91 13.64 17.75 4.56
CA LYS A 91 12.71 18.57 5.31
C LYS A 91 11.47 18.74 4.46
N ILE A 92 10.34 18.28 4.97
CA ILE A 92 9.03 18.37 4.28
C ILE A 92 8.13 19.23 5.17
N GLU A 93 7.57 20.28 4.60
CA GLU A 93 6.67 21.20 5.28
C GLU A 93 5.21 20.73 5.21
N ASP A 94 4.35 21.25 6.09
CA ASP A 94 2.93 20.86 6.14
C ASP A 94 2.18 21.15 4.83
N GLY A 95 2.55 22.21 4.11
CA GLY A 95 1.99 22.53 2.80
C GLY A 95 2.34 21.50 1.73
N GLU A 96 3.55 20.94 1.77
CA GLU A 96 3.98 19.88 0.86
C GLU A 96 3.28 18.56 1.17
N ILE A 97 3.06 18.24 2.46
CA ILE A 97 2.28 17.07 2.89
C ILE A 97 0.84 17.17 2.37
N LEU A 98 0.21 18.35 2.46
CA LEU A 98 -1.13 18.58 1.94
C LEU A 98 -1.17 18.39 0.42
N SER A 99 -0.17 18.88 -0.29
CA SER A 99 -0.02 18.70 -1.74
C SER A 99 0.13 17.22 -2.11
N LEU A 100 0.97 16.47 -1.40
CA LEU A 100 1.13 15.03 -1.58
C LEU A 100 -0.18 14.26 -1.33
N LYS A 101 -0.94 14.65 -0.29
CA LYS A 101 -2.26 14.09 0.01
C LYS A 101 -3.25 14.35 -1.14
N THR A 102 -3.24 15.53 -1.70
CA THR A 102 -4.10 15.91 -2.83
C THR A 102 -3.74 15.12 -4.08
N ILE A 103 -2.45 15.00 -4.39
CA ILE A 103 -1.95 14.19 -5.52
C ILE A 103 -2.37 12.73 -5.33
N TYR A 104 -2.12 12.15 -4.15
CA TYR A 104 -2.51 10.78 -3.83
C TYR A 104 -4.00 10.56 -4.03
N SER A 105 -4.85 11.43 -3.47
CA SER A 105 -6.31 11.30 -3.58
C SER A 105 -6.80 11.39 -5.02
N ASN A 106 -6.18 12.23 -5.85
CA ASN A 106 -6.53 12.35 -7.26
C ASN A 106 -6.13 11.12 -8.07
N LEU A 107 -4.94 10.56 -7.82
CA LEU A 107 -4.44 9.40 -8.56
C LEU A 107 -5.07 8.07 -8.13
N THR A 108 -5.69 8.03 -6.95
CA THR A 108 -6.35 6.81 -6.44
C THR A 108 -7.87 6.82 -6.58
N LYS A 109 -8.44 7.81 -7.29
CA LYS A 109 -9.89 7.90 -7.57
C LYS A 109 -10.43 6.70 -8.37
N ASP A 110 -9.60 6.12 -9.23
CA ASP A 110 -9.91 4.96 -10.07
C ASP A 110 -9.89 3.61 -9.33
N ALA A 111 -9.84 3.63 -8.00
CA ALA A 111 -9.79 2.45 -7.14
C ALA A 111 -8.54 1.54 -7.34
N SER A 112 -7.53 1.99 -8.08
CA SER A 112 -6.32 1.24 -8.33
C SER A 112 -5.47 1.08 -7.07
N TYR A 113 -5.50 -0.12 -6.46
CA TYR A 113 -4.63 -0.46 -5.34
C TYR A 113 -3.14 -0.39 -5.72
N ARG A 114 -2.78 -0.66 -7.00
CA ARG A 114 -1.40 -0.63 -7.50
C ARG A 114 -0.80 0.76 -7.38
N LYS A 115 -1.55 1.81 -7.74
CA LYS A 115 -1.14 3.20 -7.56
C LYS A 115 -0.95 3.53 -6.07
N ALA A 116 -1.89 3.13 -5.22
CA ALA A 116 -1.80 3.34 -3.78
C ALA A 116 -0.59 2.63 -3.15
N LEU A 117 -0.29 1.40 -3.57
CA LEU A 117 0.92 0.67 -3.14
C LEU A 117 2.21 1.32 -3.62
N ALA A 118 2.23 1.86 -4.84
CA ALA A 118 3.39 2.59 -5.36
C ALA A 118 3.68 3.82 -4.49
N PHE A 119 2.64 4.59 -4.11
CA PHE A 119 2.78 5.71 -3.17
C PHE A 119 3.22 5.26 -1.79
N HIS A 120 2.67 4.17 -1.27
CA HIS A 120 3.11 3.63 0.02
C HIS A 120 4.60 3.26 0.01
N LYS A 121 5.07 2.59 -1.05
CA LYS A 121 6.50 2.28 -1.24
C LYS A 121 7.35 3.55 -1.34
N LEU A 122 6.89 4.56 -2.07
CA LEU A 122 7.56 5.86 -2.18
C LEU A 122 7.68 6.51 -0.80
N PHE A 123 6.59 6.59 -0.03
CA PHE A 123 6.61 7.19 1.31
C PHE A 123 7.49 6.40 2.28
N ASN A 124 7.51 5.06 2.20
CA ASN A 124 8.44 4.24 2.96
C ASN A 124 9.92 4.53 2.61
N THR A 125 10.19 4.89 1.36
CA THR A 125 11.54 5.28 0.94
C THR A 125 11.88 6.69 1.44
N LEU A 126 10.98 7.66 1.24
CA LEU A 126 11.17 9.03 1.70
C LEU A 126 11.30 9.13 3.23
N SER A 127 10.50 8.34 3.96
CA SER A 127 10.53 8.37 5.43
C SER A 127 11.90 8.00 6.03
N LYS A 128 12.71 7.23 5.31
CA LYS A 128 14.09 6.91 5.74
C LYS A 128 15.02 8.13 5.73
N HIS A 129 14.68 9.14 4.98
CA HIS A 129 15.45 10.37 4.83
C HIS A 129 14.86 11.55 5.60
N ILE A 130 13.76 11.36 6.32
CA ILE A 130 13.10 12.36 7.16
C ILE A 130 13.41 12.03 8.62
N THR A 131 13.91 13.02 9.35
CA THR A 131 14.28 12.87 10.76
C THR A 131 13.15 13.25 11.71
N ASP A 132 12.19 14.07 11.27
CA ASP A 132 11.02 14.45 12.06
C ASP A 132 9.97 13.33 12.04
N GLU A 133 9.81 12.66 13.19
CA GLU A 133 8.88 11.53 13.36
C GLU A 133 7.42 11.95 13.10
N LYS A 134 7.02 13.20 13.40
CA LYS A 134 5.67 13.71 13.15
C LYS A 134 5.38 13.83 11.64
N VAL A 135 6.36 14.27 10.88
CA VAL A 135 6.28 14.36 9.42
C VAL A 135 6.15 12.96 8.81
N VAL A 136 6.94 12.01 9.31
CA VAL A 136 6.86 10.59 8.89
C VAL A 136 5.47 10.01 9.17
N GLU A 137 4.90 10.27 10.34
CA GLU A 137 3.54 9.82 10.68
C GLU A 137 2.50 10.40 9.71
N LYS A 138 2.55 11.70 9.45
CA LYS A 138 1.64 12.37 8.49
C LYS A 138 1.73 11.77 7.08
N LEU A 139 2.94 11.41 6.61
CA LEU A 139 3.13 10.74 5.31
C LEU A 139 2.47 9.35 5.28
N TYR A 140 2.64 8.55 6.32
CA TYR A 140 1.98 7.24 6.40
C TYR A 140 0.46 7.34 6.47
N ASP A 141 -0.06 8.39 7.11
CA ASP A 141 -1.51 8.63 7.19
C ASP A 141 -2.14 8.95 5.83
N ILE A 142 -1.37 9.47 4.87
CA ILE A 142 -1.86 9.75 3.51
C ILE A 142 -2.38 8.46 2.87
N THR A 143 -1.61 7.37 2.89
CA THR A 143 -2.02 6.09 2.29
C THR A 143 -2.97 5.29 3.16
N GLY A 144 -2.94 5.53 4.48
CA GLY A 144 -3.76 4.83 5.45
C GLY A 144 -3.49 3.33 5.56
N PHE A 145 -2.36 2.82 5.04
CA PHE A 145 -2.04 1.39 5.09
C PHE A 145 -1.53 0.93 6.46
N LYS A 146 -1.07 1.85 7.30
CA LYS A 146 -0.67 1.59 8.70
C LYS A 146 -1.78 0.96 9.55
N LYS A 147 -3.05 1.12 9.13
CA LYS A 147 -4.23 0.55 9.81
C LYS A 147 -4.38 -0.97 9.64
N TYR A 148 -3.69 -1.57 8.64
CA TYR A 148 -3.74 -3.01 8.41
C TYR A 148 -2.72 -3.72 9.29
N LYS A 149 -3.08 -4.90 9.80
CA LYS A 149 -2.12 -5.79 10.48
C LYS A 149 -1.04 -6.18 9.49
N LYS A 150 0.22 -5.92 9.82
CA LYS A 150 1.37 -6.10 8.93
C LYS A 150 1.42 -7.51 8.31
N GLU A 151 1.28 -8.53 9.15
CA GLU A 151 1.32 -9.93 8.72
C GLU A 151 0.23 -10.28 7.70
N ILE A 152 -1.01 -9.82 7.94
CA ILE A 152 -2.14 -10.04 7.02
C ILE A 152 -1.89 -9.30 5.71
N PHE A 153 -1.47 -8.05 5.79
CA PHE A 153 -1.23 -7.21 4.64
C PHE A 153 -0.11 -7.78 3.74
N GLU A 154 1.02 -8.18 4.33
CA GLU A 154 2.14 -8.79 3.62
C GLU A 154 1.74 -10.13 2.98
N THR A 155 1.03 -10.99 3.73
CA THR A 155 0.53 -12.28 3.20
C THR A 155 -0.37 -12.07 1.98
N VAL A 156 -1.33 -11.14 2.07
CA VAL A 156 -2.27 -10.88 0.97
C VAL A 156 -1.53 -10.30 -0.25
N LEU A 157 -0.56 -9.40 -0.05
CA LEU A 157 0.25 -8.88 -1.15
C LEU A 157 1.08 -9.97 -1.85
N ASP A 158 1.58 -10.95 -1.09
CA ASP A 158 2.33 -12.08 -1.65
C ASP A 158 1.46 -13.01 -2.49
N GLN A 159 0.14 -12.99 -2.32
CA GLN A 159 -0.80 -13.81 -3.10
C GLN A 159 -1.24 -13.16 -4.42
N LEU A 160 -0.86 -11.90 -4.69
CA LEU A 160 -1.24 -11.23 -5.93
C LEU A 160 -0.75 -12.01 -7.16
N GLY A 161 -1.68 -12.36 -8.04
CA GLY A 161 -1.42 -13.12 -9.27
C GLY A 161 -1.19 -14.63 -9.09
N LYS A 162 -1.29 -15.17 -7.85
CA LYS A 162 -1.07 -16.59 -7.57
C LYS A 162 -2.37 -17.43 -7.57
N HIS A 163 -3.51 -16.80 -7.33
CA HIS A 163 -4.82 -17.43 -7.22
C HIS A 163 -4.88 -18.63 -6.25
N ASN A 164 -4.11 -18.55 -5.16
CA ASN A 164 -4.10 -19.58 -4.13
C ASN A 164 -5.37 -19.56 -3.29
N SER A 165 -5.66 -20.68 -2.62
CA SER A 165 -6.72 -20.77 -1.63
C SER A 165 -6.23 -20.20 -0.30
N ILE A 166 -7.00 -19.28 0.30
CA ILE A 166 -6.71 -18.66 1.59
C ILE A 166 -7.83 -18.98 2.57
N GLU A 167 -7.48 -19.59 3.69
CA GLU A 167 -8.37 -19.74 4.83
C GLU A 167 -8.15 -18.57 5.80
N LEU A 168 -9.21 -17.82 6.09
CA LEU A 168 -9.14 -16.64 6.94
C LEU A 168 -10.33 -16.53 7.90
N ILE A 169 -10.09 -15.86 9.03
CA ILE A 169 -11.12 -15.49 9.99
C ILE A 169 -11.56 -14.05 9.67
N TYR A 170 -12.84 -13.87 9.39
CA TYR A 170 -13.43 -12.60 9.01
C TYR A 170 -14.50 -12.14 10.00
N LEU A 171 -14.39 -10.90 10.46
CA LEU A 171 -15.39 -10.26 11.33
C LEU A 171 -16.50 -9.65 10.47
N SER A 172 -17.69 -10.24 10.55
CA SER A 172 -18.87 -9.74 9.80
C SER A 172 -19.28 -8.33 10.25
N PRO A 173 -20.09 -7.60 9.48
CA PRO A 173 -20.67 -6.33 9.92
C PRO A 173 -21.45 -6.41 11.25
N THR A 174 -21.98 -7.57 11.56
CA THR A 174 -22.71 -7.86 12.82
C THR A 174 -21.79 -8.32 13.95
N ASN A 175 -20.47 -8.12 13.84
CA ASN A 175 -19.45 -8.52 14.82
C ASN A 175 -19.43 -10.02 15.15
N LYS A 176 -19.77 -10.87 14.18
CA LYS A 176 -19.62 -12.33 14.30
C LYS A 176 -18.42 -12.77 13.48
N SER A 177 -17.47 -13.45 14.11
CA SER A 177 -16.34 -14.04 13.41
C SER A 177 -16.79 -15.31 12.68
N LYS A 178 -16.40 -15.40 11.40
CA LYS A 178 -16.65 -16.57 10.54
C LYS A 178 -15.36 -16.95 9.83
N VAL A 179 -15.13 -18.25 9.68
CA VAL A 179 -14.06 -18.77 8.82
C VAL A 179 -14.56 -18.78 7.38
N HIS A 180 -13.74 -18.24 6.49
CA HIS A 180 -13.94 -18.31 5.04
C HIS A 180 -12.73 -18.95 4.40
N THR A 181 -12.99 -19.86 3.46
CA THR A 181 -11.99 -20.38 2.55
C THR A 181 -12.28 -19.78 1.18
N ILE A 182 -11.36 -18.96 0.68
CA ILE A 182 -11.53 -18.24 -0.59
C ILE A 182 -10.41 -18.58 -1.57
N ILE A 183 -10.73 -18.69 -2.84
CA ILE A 183 -9.74 -18.62 -3.91
C ILE A 183 -9.45 -17.14 -4.13
N PHE A 184 -8.21 -16.73 -3.86
CA PHE A 184 -7.81 -15.33 -3.98
C PHE A 184 -7.81 -14.88 -5.44
N GLY A 185 -8.50 -13.82 -5.75
CA GLY A 185 -8.53 -13.21 -7.07
C GLY A 185 -7.61 -12.00 -7.17
N ASP A 186 -8.03 -10.88 -6.62
CA ASP A 186 -7.28 -9.63 -6.67
C ASP A 186 -7.60 -8.73 -5.46
N LEU A 187 -6.91 -7.60 -5.39
CA LEU A 187 -7.18 -6.52 -4.45
C LEU A 187 -7.76 -5.30 -5.18
N PHE A 188 -8.58 -4.56 -4.49
CA PHE A 188 -8.96 -3.24 -4.96
C PHE A 188 -9.08 -2.24 -3.80
N LEU A 189 -8.95 -0.96 -4.15
CA LEU A 189 -9.04 0.16 -3.21
C LEU A 189 -10.37 0.89 -3.41
N LYS A 190 -11.15 1.05 -2.32
CA LYS A 190 -12.37 1.85 -2.31
C LYS A 190 -12.46 2.67 -1.03
N ASN A 191 -12.71 3.98 -1.17
CA ASN A 191 -12.79 4.90 -0.03
C ASN A 191 -11.59 4.76 0.93
N ASN A 192 -10.40 4.67 0.36
CA ASN A 192 -9.14 4.44 1.07
C ASN A 192 -9.12 3.16 1.94
N LYS A 193 -9.91 2.13 1.58
CA LYS A 193 -9.93 0.81 2.20
C LYS A 193 -9.64 -0.24 1.14
N LEU A 194 -8.81 -1.22 1.51
CA LEU A 194 -8.51 -2.39 0.66
C LEU A 194 -9.56 -3.48 0.88
N TYR A 195 -9.94 -4.10 -0.21
CA TYR A 195 -10.84 -5.24 -0.25
C TYR A 195 -10.16 -6.38 -1.00
N ILE A 196 -10.38 -7.59 -0.53
CA ILE A 196 -10.02 -8.83 -1.21
C ILE A 196 -11.21 -9.24 -2.07
N GLN A 197 -10.95 -9.52 -3.34
CA GLN A 197 -11.89 -10.17 -4.22
C GLN A 197 -11.47 -11.63 -4.39
N GLY A 198 -12.39 -12.56 -4.25
CA GLY A 198 -12.14 -13.98 -4.36
C GLY A 198 -13.40 -14.77 -4.65
N THR A 199 -13.27 -16.08 -4.73
CA THR A 199 -14.39 -17.02 -4.82
C THR A 199 -14.47 -17.79 -3.51
N ASP A 200 -15.61 -17.73 -2.83
CA ASP A 200 -15.88 -18.55 -1.64
C ASP A 200 -15.97 -20.03 -2.07
N VAL A 201 -15.13 -20.88 -1.48
CA VAL A 201 -15.00 -22.29 -1.88
C VAL A 201 -16.25 -23.09 -1.53
N GLU A 202 -16.89 -22.80 -0.39
CA GLU A 202 -18.08 -23.53 0.08
C GLU A 202 -19.30 -23.20 -0.77
N MET A 203 -19.50 -21.92 -1.08
CA MET A 203 -20.66 -21.44 -1.81
C MET A 203 -20.45 -21.46 -3.33
N ASN A 204 -19.21 -21.61 -3.79
CA ASN A 204 -18.78 -21.43 -5.18
C ASN A 204 -19.31 -20.13 -5.80
N LYS A 205 -19.23 -19.05 -5.02
CA LYS A 205 -19.71 -17.72 -5.39
C LYS A 205 -18.62 -16.67 -5.16
N PRO A 206 -18.61 -15.62 -5.96
CA PRO A 206 -17.72 -14.50 -5.72
C PRO A 206 -17.99 -13.86 -4.36
N ILE A 207 -16.92 -13.47 -3.70
CA ILE A 207 -16.98 -12.80 -2.40
C ILE A 207 -16.02 -11.61 -2.38
N THR A 208 -16.46 -10.56 -1.71
CA THR A 208 -15.68 -9.37 -1.49
C THR A 208 -15.54 -9.10 0.00
N LEU A 209 -14.31 -9.11 0.50
CA LEU A 209 -13.99 -8.99 1.91
C LEU A 209 -13.18 -7.72 2.19
N ASN A 210 -13.61 -6.92 3.17
CA ASN A 210 -12.84 -5.77 3.62
C ASN A 210 -11.61 -6.24 4.42
N LEU A 211 -10.40 -5.90 3.96
CA LEU A 211 -9.15 -6.35 4.58
C LEU A 211 -9.02 -5.91 6.06
N LEU A 212 -9.63 -4.80 6.46
CA LEU A 212 -9.64 -4.36 7.86
C LEU A 212 -10.41 -5.30 8.80
N ARG A 213 -11.30 -6.13 8.26
CA ARG A 213 -12.10 -7.07 9.01
C ARG A 213 -11.54 -8.49 9.03
N VAL A 214 -10.42 -8.71 8.35
CA VAL A 214 -9.68 -9.97 8.44
C VAL A 214 -8.93 -9.97 9.77
N GLU A 215 -9.32 -10.88 10.64
CA GLU A 215 -8.71 -11.01 11.97
C GLU A 215 -7.41 -11.80 11.93
N LYS A 216 -7.39 -12.87 11.12
CA LYS A 216 -6.26 -13.79 10.95
C LYS A 216 -6.34 -14.51 9.63
N ILE A 217 -5.19 -14.84 9.05
CA ILE A 217 -5.05 -15.82 7.98
C ILE A 217 -4.52 -17.10 8.63
N ASN A 218 -5.27 -18.19 8.49
CA ASN A 218 -4.91 -19.48 9.07
C ASN A 218 -3.94 -20.25 8.19
N SER A 219 -4.23 -20.30 6.88
CA SER A 219 -3.40 -21.01 5.90
C SER A 219 -3.52 -20.42 4.50
N VAL A 220 -2.49 -20.68 3.70
CA VAL A 220 -2.46 -20.41 2.26
C VAL A 220 -2.03 -21.70 1.58
N THR A 221 -2.84 -22.20 0.64
CA THR A 221 -2.59 -23.46 -0.07
C THR A 221 -2.71 -23.26 -1.57
N GLU A 222 -1.83 -23.88 -2.33
CA GLU A 222 -1.96 -23.90 -3.79
C GLU A 222 -3.23 -24.62 -4.20
N THR A 223 -3.93 -24.05 -5.17
CA THR A 223 -5.14 -24.66 -5.74
C THR A 223 -5.12 -24.60 -7.26
N LYS A 224 -5.74 -25.59 -7.89
CA LYS A 224 -5.99 -25.61 -9.32
C LYS A 224 -7.38 -25.09 -9.69
N GLN A 225 -8.20 -24.75 -8.70
CA GLN A 225 -9.53 -24.18 -8.95
C GLN A 225 -9.37 -22.77 -9.53
N PRO A 226 -10.08 -22.45 -10.62
CA PRO A 226 -9.99 -21.13 -11.21
C PRO A 226 -10.65 -20.08 -10.31
N PHE A 227 -10.06 -18.91 -10.25
CA PHE A 227 -10.76 -17.72 -9.79
C PHE A 227 -11.84 -17.35 -10.79
N VAL A 228 -13.07 -17.26 -10.33
CA VAL A 228 -14.20 -16.82 -11.17
C VAL A 228 -14.27 -15.29 -11.04
N SER A 229 -13.80 -14.58 -12.06
CA SER A 229 -14.01 -13.14 -12.19
C SER A 229 -15.43 -12.88 -12.63
N GLU A 230 -16.18 -12.09 -11.89
CA GLU A 230 -17.50 -11.58 -12.30
C GLU A 230 -17.37 -10.22 -12.98
N ALA A 231 -16.43 -10.05 -13.89
CA ALA A 231 -16.45 -8.86 -14.73
C ALA A 231 -17.83 -8.74 -15.40
N CYS A 232 -18.45 -7.59 -15.27
CA CYS A 232 -19.75 -7.33 -15.89
C CYS A 232 -19.70 -6.04 -16.70
N ASN A 233 -20.26 -6.10 -17.90
CA ASN A 233 -20.48 -4.94 -18.73
C ASN A 233 -21.84 -4.30 -18.39
N VAL A 234 -21.85 -3.02 -18.14
CA VAL A 234 -23.07 -2.28 -17.80
C VAL A 234 -23.24 -1.13 -18.76
N THR A 235 -24.45 -1.07 -19.34
CA THR A 235 -24.88 0.08 -20.14
C THR A 235 -25.79 0.97 -19.28
N TYR A 236 -25.44 2.24 -19.16
CA TYR A 236 -26.23 3.21 -18.40
C TYR A 236 -26.31 4.56 -19.11
N VAL A 237 -27.37 5.31 -18.83
CA VAL A 237 -27.55 6.68 -19.31
C VAL A 237 -27.27 7.65 -18.18
N LEU A 238 -26.47 8.67 -18.48
CA LEU A 238 -26.19 9.79 -17.60
C LEU A 238 -26.81 11.05 -18.18
N ARG A 239 -27.57 11.79 -17.34
CA ARG A 239 -28.26 13.04 -17.71
C ARG A 239 -27.60 14.22 -17.00
N ASN A 240 -27.65 15.40 -17.59
CA ASN A 240 -27.29 16.69 -16.96
C ASN A 240 -25.88 16.77 -16.33
N LYS A 241 -24.95 15.90 -16.68
CA LYS A 241 -23.55 15.95 -16.15
C LYS A 241 -22.55 16.20 -17.24
N GLU A 242 -21.53 16.98 -16.89
CA GLU A 242 -20.32 17.12 -17.70
C GLU A 242 -19.53 15.81 -17.67
N TYR A 243 -19.43 15.11 -18.80
CA TYR A 243 -18.78 13.82 -18.95
C TYR A 243 -17.39 13.91 -19.54
N HIS A 244 -16.72 15.02 -19.32
CA HIS A 244 -15.38 15.27 -19.89
C HIS A 244 -14.27 14.37 -19.33
N LYS A 245 -14.54 13.60 -18.24
CA LYS A 245 -13.61 12.62 -17.67
C LYS A 245 -14.36 11.39 -17.20
N LEU A 246 -14.53 10.44 -18.10
CA LEU A 246 -14.98 9.11 -17.72
C LEU A 246 -13.85 8.35 -17.03
N PRO A 247 -14.15 7.50 -16.04
CA PRO A 247 -13.19 6.56 -15.47
C PRO A 247 -12.62 5.59 -16.51
N ASP A 248 -11.46 5.00 -16.21
CA ASP A 248 -10.91 3.94 -17.05
C ASP A 248 -11.91 2.77 -17.17
N GLY A 249 -12.03 2.17 -18.34
CA GLY A 249 -12.99 1.11 -18.63
C GLY A 249 -14.39 1.60 -18.99
N HIS A 250 -14.62 2.91 -19.09
CA HIS A 250 -15.88 3.50 -19.52
C HIS A 250 -15.74 4.11 -20.93
N SER A 251 -16.69 3.83 -21.80
CA SER A 251 -16.74 4.35 -23.17
C SER A 251 -18.09 4.95 -23.52
N ILE A 252 -18.09 6.00 -24.31
CA ILE A 252 -19.33 6.61 -24.81
C ILE A 252 -19.86 5.77 -25.96
N LYS A 253 -21.08 5.24 -25.81
CA LYS A 253 -21.79 4.48 -26.84
C LYS A 253 -22.67 5.37 -27.72
N ASP A 254 -23.35 6.34 -27.13
CA ASP A 254 -24.23 7.29 -27.82
C ASP A 254 -24.25 8.63 -27.09
N LEU A 255 -24.26 9.72 -27.84
CA LEU A 255 -24.26 11.08 -27.31
C LEU A 255 -25.49 11.82 -27.82
N LYS A 256 -26.42 12.19 -26.92
CA LYS A 256 -27.59 13.01 -27.19
C LYS A 256 -27.44 14.40 -26.56
N LYS A 257 -28.28 15.34 -26.93
CA LYS A 257 -28.20 16.72 -26.45
C LYS A 257 -28.21 16.84 -24.92
N ASP A 258 -29.05 16.04 -24.25
CA ASP A 258 -29.30 16.16 -22.81
C ASP A 258 -28.92 14.86 -22.04
N SER A 259 -28.28 13.88 -22.70
CA SER A 259 -27.90 12.62 -22.09
C SER A 259 -26.77 11.91 -22.87
N VAL A 260 -26.00 11.12 -22.17
CA VAL A 260 -24.97 10.26 -22.77
C VAL A 260 -25.22 8.82 -22.35
N THR A 261 -25.14 7.89 -23.32
CA THR A 261 -25.16 6.46 -23.06
C THR A 261 -23.72 5.98 -22.95
N ILE A 262 -23.42 5.36 -21.84
CA ILE A 262 -22.07 4.89 -21.50
C ILE A 262 -22.11 3.38 -21.36
N GLU A 263 -21.10 2.71 -21.92
CA GLU A 263 -20.78 1.32 -21.70
C GLU A 263 -19.55 1.23 -20.82
N ALA A 264 -19.64 0.46 -19.73
CA ALA A 264 -18.60 0.37 -18.72
C ALA A 264 -18.35 -1.07 -18.33
N GLU A 265 -17.07 -1.46 -18.27
CA GLU A 265 -16.64 -2.73 -17.73
C GLU A 265 -16.30 -2.58 -16.24
N PHE A 266 -16.97 -3.34 -15.39
CA PHE A 266 -16.73 -3.41 -13.96
C PHE A 266 -16.12 -4.76 -13.58
N THR A 267 -15.21 -4.73 -12.64
CA THR A 267 -14.53 -5.95 -12.14
C THR A 267 -15.47 -6.91 -11.42
N ASN A 268 -16.61 -6.41 -10.92
CA ASN A 268 -17.71 -7.24 -10.39
C ASN A 268 -19.01 -6.42 -10.24
N PRO A 269 -20.19 -7.11 -10.10
CA PRO A 269 -21.50 -6.49 -9.91
C PRO A 269 -21.60 -5.54 -8.72
N PHE A 270 -20.97 -5.86 -7.60
CA PHE A 270 -20.97 -5.03 -6.40
C PHE A 270 -20.42 -3.62 -6.67
N PHE A 271 -19.33 -3.52 -7.44
CA PHE A 271 -18.78 -2.21 -7.83
C PHE A 271 -19.65 -1.46 -8.78
N ALA A 272 -20.20 -2.17 -9.77
CA ALA A 272 -21.16 -1.59 -10.70
C ALA A 272 -22.31 -0.90 -9.94
N VAL A 273 -22.96 -1.63 -9.04
CA VAL A 273 -24.07 -1.12 -8.22
C VAL A 273 -23.64 0.08 -7.37
N GLN A 274 -22.51 -0.01 -6.68
CA GLN A 274 -22.02 1.07 -5.82
C GLN A 274 -21.66 2.34 -6.61
N TYR A 275 -21.00 2.18 -7.75
CA TYR A 275 -20.63 3.29 -8.63
C TYR A 275 -21.88 3.96 -9.18
N LEU A 276 -22.82 3.19 -9.73
CA LEU A 276 -24.05 3.71 -10.35
C LEU A 276 -24.96 4.41 -9.32
N LEU A 277 -25.08 3.87 -8.11
CA LEU A 277 -25.76 4.54 -7.00
C LEU A 277 -25.10 5.88 -6.62
N SER A 278 -23.78 5.98 -6.72
CA SER A 278 -23.06 7.22 -6.42
C SER A 278 -23.33 8.35 -7.41
N LEU A 279 -23.81 8.02 -8.61
CA LEU A 279 -24.20 9.00 -9.64
C LEU A 279 -25.57 9.64 -9.35
N GLY A 280 -26.35 9.06 -8.45
CA GLY A 280 -27.63 9.61 -8.00
C GLY A 280 -28.74 9.52 -9.07
N ALA A 281 -29.69 10.46 -9.02
CA ALA A 281 -30.90 10.48 -9.87
C ALA A 281 -30.59 10.72 -11.36
N ASP A 282 -29.42 11.23 -11.70
CA ASP A 282 -29.02 11.49 -13.08
C ASP A 282 -28.63 10.22 -13.85
N CYS A 283 -28.46 9.11 -13.16
CA CYS A 283 -28.06 7.84 -13.73
C CYS A 283 -29.25 6.88 -13.87
N THR A 284 -29.35 6.25 -15.04
CA THR A 284 -30.35 5.19 -15.29
C THR A 284 -29.62 3.99 -15.93
N VAL A 285 -29.65 2.83 -15.27
CA VAL A 285 -29.10 1.60 -15.81
C VAL A 285 -30.04 1.00 -16.84
N ILE A 286 -29.50 0.66 -18.00
CA ILE A 286 -30.24 0.00 -19.09
C ILE A 286 -30.02 -1.51 -19.00
N GLU A 287 -28.77 -1.94 -18.98
CA GLU A 287 -28.34 -3.35 -18.99
C GLU A 287 -27.11 -3.53 -18.09
N PRO A 288 -26.93 -4.73 -17.46
CA PRO A 288 -27.87 -5.84 -17.44
C PRO A 288 -29.03 -5.66 -16.44
N LEU A 289 -30.10 -6.40 -16.61
CA LEU A 289 -31.30 -6.29 -15.75
C LEU A 289 -31.00 -6.67 -14.30
N GLU A 290 -30.09 -7.58 -14.06
CA GLU A 290 -29.66 -7.99 -12.71
C GLU A 290 -29.10 -6.81 -11.90
N ILE A 291 -28.21 -6.02 -12.49
CA ILE A 291 -27.65 -4.82 -11.86
C ILE A 291 -28.73 -3.77 -11.64
N ARG A 292 -29.61 -3.59 -12.61
CA ARG A 292 -30.74 -2.64 -12.49
C ARG A 292 -31.67 -3.04 -11.35
N ASN A 293 -32.03 -4.30 -11.23
CA ASN A 293 -32.90 -4.80 -10.17
C ASN A 293 -32.24 -4.67 -8.80
N GLU A 294 -30.94 -4.99 -8.66
CA GLU A 294 -30.23 -4.82 -7.41
C GLU A 294 -30.20 -3.34 -6.96
N ILE A 295 -30.07 -2.40 -7.89
CA ILE A 295 -30.14 -0.96 -7.58
C ILE A 295 -31.54 -0.59 -7.08
N ILE A 296 -32.61 -1.07 -7.77
CA ILE A 296 -34.01 -0.81 -7.37
C ILE A 296 -34.26 -1.35 -5.95
N ASP A 297 -33.81 -2.55 -5.64
CA ASP A 297 -33.98 -3.17 -4.33
C ASP A 297 -33.28 -2.34 -3.24
N LYS A 298 -32.04 -1.91 -3.48
CA LYS A 298 -31.29 -1.04 -2.53
C LYS A 298 -31.96 0.33 -2.33
N LEU A 299 -32.46 0.94 -3.40
CA LEU A 299 -33.19 2.21 -3.30
C LEU A 299 -34.50 2.03 -2.53
N THR A 300 -35.18 0.90 -2.71
CA THR A 300 -36.41 0.56 -1.98
C THR A 300 -36.13 0.31 -0.49
N GLU A 301 -35.03 -0.35 -0.16
CA GLU A 301 -34.58 -0.52 1.22
C GLU A 301 -34.22 0.82 1.88
N LEU A 302 -33.48 1.68 1.16
CA LEU A 302 -33.16 3.02 1.66
C LEU A 302 -34.43 3.87 1.90
N ARG A 303 -35.37 3.81 0.99
CA ARG A 303 -36.65 4.52 1.13
C ARG A 303 -37.38 4.15 2.42
N LYS A 304 -37.45 2.85 2.77
CA LYS A 304 -38.06 2.36 4.01
C LYS A 304 -37.39 2.86 5.30
N VAL A 305 -36.12 3.25 5.24
CA VAL A 305 -35.37 3.79 6.39
C VAL A 305 -35.72 5.26 6.63
N TYR A 306 -36.11 6.00 5.58
CA TYR A 306 -36.39 7.44 5.66
C TYR A 306 -37.89 7.78 5.65
N GLU A 307 -38.79 6.85 5.37
CA GLU A 307 -40.24 6.92 5.53
C GLU A 307 -40.67 6.33 6.90
#